data_093f8fc7741b801cbd2b8f4cb3be861f
#
_entry.id   093f8fc7741b801cbd2b8f4cb3be861f
#
_cell.length_a   1.000
_cell.length_b   1.000
_cell.length_c   1.000
_cell.angle_alpha   90.00
_cell.angle_beta   90.00
_cell.angle_gamma   90.00
#
_symmetry.space_group_name_H-M   'P 1'
#
loop_
_entity.id
_entity.type
_entity.pdbx_description
1 polymer ?
#
loop_
_entity_poly.entity_id
_entity_poly.type
_entity_poly.pdbx_seq_one_letter_code
_entity_poly.pdbx_strand_id
1 'polypeptide(L)'
;MSNTKRTGQTALYERLSRDDEMQGESNSITNQKQLLESYAKRNGFVNIYHYTDDGVSGTTFDREGFQKMIKAVEENKVSTVIVKDMSRFGRDYLKVGFYTEILFKEKGVRFIAINNGIDSEKQAESDFTPFLNIMNEWYARDTSRKVQSIFRARMEEGKRVSPSVPYGYYRNPKNKQELLVDKESSKVVKRIYRLVIEGYGVTQIADILTKDKVLIPSAYAEIHYPENNHSSKKRGIEDPYFWTPTTVSYILEKQEYMGHTVLGKTISVDYKTKKRRKAKADELIIFKNTHEAIIDEETWNNAQRLRKTVRRSPKYGTTSHPFTGLLICSDCGGKLSYREPAEHKEKKYDCDYCFVCQHYRHRKGTCSMHYIKVKTVNEILLKSIKEITDFAKEDKQEFLKVMNKLSDEKREEKYQGDKEKLEKLSSRNAELTTLITKLYEDHALGKIPVKHFDRLFNTYDTEQQDLENQIQYFEDEIESYHQRKVDTDKFLKMIEKYTDIEELTVPMINEYIEKVVVHEATGGRKGKERKQQVDVYFNFIGNCQIPQKADMEKAP
;
A
#
# COMPACT_ATOMS: atom_id res chain seq x y z
N MET A 1 -51.89 30.60 30.89
CA MET A 1 -51.83 29.61 29.79
C MET A 1 -51.61 28.24 30.41
N SER A 2 -52.51 27.32 30.18
CA SER A 2 -52.65 26.05 30.89
C SER A 2 -51.43 25.14 30.71
N ASN A 3 -50.82 24.83 31.83
CA ASN A 3 -49.76 23.84 31.93
C ASN A 3 -50.34 22.45 31.75
N THR A 4 -50.64 22.03 30.52
CA THR A 4 -51.07 20.66 30.22
C THR A 4 -49.90 19.75 30.57
N LYS A 5 -49.99 19.03 31.71
CA LYS A 5 -49.04 18.00 32.12
C LYS A 5 -48.93 16.95 30.99
N ARG A 6 -47.84 17.00 30.22
CA ARG A 6 -47.48 15.96 29.25
C ARG A 6 -47.23 14.67 30.03
N THR A 7 -47.96 13.61 29.73
CA THR A 7 -47.87 12.32 30.45
C THR A 7 -46.73 11.41 30.01
N GLY A 8 -45.93 11.84 29.04
CA GLY A 8 -44.78 11.08 28.53
C GLY A 8 -43.51 11.18 29.37
N GLN A 9 -42.49 10.40 29.00
CA GLN A 9 -41.18 10.42 29.62
C GLN A 9 -40.44 11.73 29.30
N THR A 10 -39.65 12.22 30.27
CA THR A 10 -38.69 13.28 30.10
C THR A 10 -37.30 12.64 29.89
N ALA A 11 -36.79 12.68 28.67
CA ALA A 11 -35.48 12.16 28.32
C ALA A 11 -34.39 13.18 28.64
N LEU A 12 -33.49 12.82 29.52
CA LEU A 12 -32.27 13.55 29.79
C LEU A 12 -31.13 12.89 28.97
N TYR A 13 -30.52 13.67 28.08
CA TYR A 13 -29.45 13.14 27.25
C TYR A 13 -28.11 13.72 27.61
N GLU A 14 -27.16 12.84 27.95
CA GLU A 14 -25.80 13.18 28.34
C GLU A 14 -24.80 12.56 27.36
N ARG A 15 -23.76 13.35 27.02
CA ARG A 15 -22.67 12.89 26.16
C ARG A 15 -21.32 13.47 26.60
N LEU A 16 -20.32 12.60 26.68
CA LEU A 16 -18.92 12.99 26.83
C LEU A 16 -18.12 12.44 25.65
N SER A 17 -17.21 13.26 25.08
CA SER A 17 -16.25 12.79 24.10
C SER A 17 -14.89 12.64 24.77
N ARG A 18 -13.99 11.80 24.20
CA ARG A 18 -12.61 11.65 24.70
C ARG A 18 -11.83 12.98 24.72
N ASP A 19 -12.21 13.92 23.84
CA ASP A 19 -11.57 15.23 23.77
C ASP A 19 -12.03 16.15 24.90
N ASP A 20 -13.19 15.89 25.50
CA ASP A 20 -13.76 16.67 26.60
C ASP A 20 -13.18 16.24 27.97
N GLU A 21 -12.62 15.03 28.09
CA GLU A 21 -11.96 14.54 29.32
C GLU A 21 -10.73 15.39 29.72
N MET A 22 -10.11 16.07 28.75
CA MET A 22 -8.92 16.90 28.99
C MET A 22 -9.23 18.29 29.54
N GLN A 23 -10.50 18.70 29.68
CA GLN A 23 -10.91 20.07 30.06
C GLN A 23 -11.41 20.22 31.50
N GLY A 24 -11.27 19.22 32.36
CA GLY A 24 -11.53 19.31 33.81
C GLY A 24 -12.92 18.80 34.27
N GLU A 25 -13.08 18.75 35.60
CA GLU A 25 -14.20 18.07 36.30
C GLU A 25 -15.63 18.54 35.94
N SER A 26 -15.80 19.76 35.42
CA SER A 26 -17.12 20.34 35.09
C SER A 26 -17.85 19.64 33.91
N ASN A 27 -17.15 18.84 33.15
CA ASN A 27 -17.65 18.18 31.94
C ASN A 27 -17.95 16.69 32.12
N SER A 28 -17.83 16.13 33.31
CA SER A 28 -18.11 14.72 33.55
C SER A 28 -19.60 14.38 33.31
N ILE A 29 -19.87 13.14 32.92
CA ILE A 29 -21.23 12.60 32.76
C ILE A 29 -22.05 12.76 34.05
N THR A 30 -21.40 12.55 35.21
CA THR A 30 -22.05 12.70 36.53
C THR A 30 -22.55 14.12 36.75
N ASN A 31 -21.73 15.14 36.45
CA ASN A 31 -22.10 16.54 36.58
C ASN A 31 -23.24 16.92 35.61
N GLN A 32 -23.21 16.37 34.39
CA GLN A 32 -24.28 16.57 33.41
C GLN A 32 -25.61 15.98 33.94
N LYS A 33 -25.60 14.75 34.47
CA LYS A 33 -26.77 14.13 35.07
C LYS A 33 -27.39 14.96 36.19
N GLN A 34 -26.55 15.39 37.15
CA GLN A 34 -26.97 16.25 38.26
C GLN A 34 -27.59 17.57 37.80
N LEU A 35 -26.95 18.23 36.80
CA LEU A 35 -27.45 19.46 36.22
C LEU A 35 -28.84 19.26 35.58
N LEU A 36 -28.97 18.24 34.74
CA LEU A 36 -30.20 17.94 34.00
C LEU A 36 -31.34 17.53 34.94
N GLU A 37 -31.05 16.67 35.94
CA GLU A 37 -32.06 16.31 36.95
C GLU A 37 -32.51 17.52 37.78
N SER A 38 -31.58 18.35 38.23
CA SER A 38 -31.90 19.55 39.01
C SER A 38 -32.78 20.50 38.21
N TYR A 39 -32.48 20.69 36.92
CA TYR A 39 -33.29 21.48 36.02
C TYR A 39 -34.68 20.89 35.83
N ALA A 40 -34.78 19.57 35.55
CA ALA A 40 -36.04 18.87 35.35
C ALA A 40 -36.93 18.95 36.59
N LYS A 41 -36.39 18.69 37.78
CA LYS A 41 -37.13 18.78 39.05
C LYS A 41 -37.65 20.19 39.34
N ARG A 42 -36.79 21.24 39.15
CA ARG A 42 -37.20 22.65 39.36
C ARG A 42 -38.30 23.12 38.42
N ASN A 43 -38.32 22.58 37.19
CA ASN A 43 -39.31 22.98 36.20
C ASN A 43 -40.52 22.03 36.15
N GLY A 44 -40.64 21.09 37.11
CA GLY A 44 -41.82 20.24 37.29
C GLY A 44 -41.92 19.10 36.25
N PHE A 45 -40.82 18.74 35.60
CA PHE A 45 -40.82 17.59 34.71
C PHE A 45 -40.84 16.27 35.51
N VAL A 46 -41.62 15.33 35.04
CA VAL A 46 -41.85 14.01 35.68
C VAL A 46 -41.40 12.90 34.75
N ASN A 47 -41.34 11.67 35.24
CA ASN A 47 -40.95 10.48 34.46
C ASN A 47 -39.59 10.64 33.79
N ILE A 48 -38.55 10.94 34.58
CA ILE A 48 -37.20 11.22 34.12
C ILE A 48 -36.47 9.94 33.74
N TYR A 49 -35.90 9.91 32.53
CA TYR A 49 -35.08 8.82 32.01
C TYR A 49 -33.76 9.36 31.45
N HIS A 50 -32.64 8.70 31.80
CA HIS A 50 -31.28 9.06 31.31
C HIS A 50 -30.89 8.24 30.10
N TYR A 51 -30.39 8.93 29.07
CA TYR A 51 -29.78 8.35 27.87
C TYR A 51 -28.37 8.86 27.78
N THR A 52 -27.38 7.97 27.94
CA THR A 52 -26.01 8.35 28.12
C THR A 52 -25.11 7.74 27.06
N ASP A 53 -24.25 8.56 26.43
CA ASP A 53 -23.17 8.12 25.54
C ASP A 53 -21.83 8.63 26.07
N ASP A 54 -20.99 7.71 26.55
CA ASP A 54 -19.66 8.03 27.08
C ASP A 54 -18.55 7.69 26.07
N GLY A 55 -17.56 8.57 25.96
CA GLY A 55 -16.43 8.40 25.04
C GLY A 55 -16.76 8.51 23.54
N VAL A 56 -17.94 9.04 23.17
CA VAL A 56 -18.42 9.10 21.78
C VAL A 56 -18.46 10.52 21.23
N SER A 57 -17.92 10.72 20.00
CA SER A 57 -17.89 12.04 19.35
C SER A 57 -19.28 12.58 19.00
N GLY A 58 -19.46 13.90 19.13
CA GLY A 58 -20.70 14.60 18.72
C GLY A 58 -20.89 14.72 17.20
N THR A 59 -19.95 14.31 16.37
CA THR A 59 -20.02 14.39 14.91
C THR A 59 -20.79 13.23 14.26
N THR A 60 -21.02 12.14 14.98
CA THR A 60 -21.86 11.01 14.52
C THR A 60 -23.12 10.92 15.38
N PHE A 61 -24.20 10.42 14.80
CA PHE A 61 -25.46 10.11 15.48
C PHE A 61 -25.66 8.59 15.64
N ASP A 62 -24.71 7.79 15.22
CA ASP A 62 -24.65 6.35 15.45
C ASP A 62 -24.06 6.09 16.86
N ARG A 63 -24.87 6.37 17.87
CA ARG A 63 -24.56 6.29 19.30
C ARG A 63 -25.67 5.52 19.99
N GLU A 64 -25.30 4.57 20.83
CA GLU A 64 -26.26 3.64 21.41
C GLU A 64 -27.32 4.34 22.26
N GLY A 65 -26.89 5.25 23.16
CA GLY A 65 -27.81 6.03 24.02
C GLY A 65 -28.72 6.94 23.20
N PHE A 66 -28.14 7.62 22.20
CA PHE A 66 -28.92 8.49 21.30
C PHE A 66 -29.96 7.69 20.50
N GLN A 67 -29.58 6.56 19.91
CA GLN A 67 -30.50 5.72 19.14
C GLN A 67 -31.63 5.16 20.00
N LYS A 68 -31.35 4.75 21.25
CA LYS A 68 -32.38 4.34 22.21
C LYS A 68 -33.35 5.47 22.51
N MET A 69 -32.87 6.70 22.69
CA MET A 69 -33.71 7.88 22.91
C MET A 69 -34.58 8.18 21.69
N ILE A 70 -34.03 8.17 20.48
CA ILE A 70 -34.78 8.42 19.25
C ILE A 70 -35.85 7.35 19.04
N LYS A 71 -35.51 6.08 19.24
CA LYS A 71 -36.51 5.00 19.18
C LYS A 71 -37.68 5.22 20.16
N ALA A 72 -37.39 5.65 21.39
CA ALA A 72 -38.43 5.99 22.36
C ALA A 72 -39.28 7.20 21.94
N VAL A 73 -38.67 8.17 21.23
CA VAL A 73 -39.41 9.29 20.60
C VAL A 73 -40.34 8.79 19.49
N GLU A 74 -39.83 7.95 18.58
CA GLU A 74 -40.62 7.35 17.48
C GLU A 74 -41.80 6.53 18.00
N GLU A 75 -41.60 5.82 19.11
CA GLU A 75 -42.63 5.05 19.82
C GLU A 75 -43.62 5.94 20.63
N ASN A 76 -43.49 7.28 20.53
CA ASN A 76 -44.31 8.27 21.25
C ASN A 76 -44.25 8.14 22.79
N LYS A 77 -43.18 7.56 23.35
CA LYS A 77 -42.96 7.42 24.79
C LYS A 77 -42.41 8.68 25.44
N VAL A 78 -41.62 9.46 24.69
CA VAL A 78 -40.93 10.67 25.15
C VAL A 78 -41.77 11.91 24.80
N SER A 79 -41.99 12.76 25.79
CA SER A 79 -42.69 14.06 25.61
C SER A 79 -41.74 15.26 25.63
N THR A 80 -40.57 15.11 26.25
CA THR A 80 -39.57 16.19 26.36
C THR A 80 -38.15 15.61 26.31
N VAL A 81 -37.28 16.25 25.56
CA VAL A 81 -35.84 15.97 25.52
C VAL A 81 -35.09 17.17 26.09
N ILE A 82 -34.25 16.94 27.09
CA ILE A 82 -33.42 17.98 27.73
C ILE A 82 -31.95 17.63 27.60
N VAL A 83 -31.15 18.59 27.11
CA VAL A 83 -29.70 18.49 26.99
C VAL A 83 -29.04 19.66 27.71
N LYS A 84 -27.76 19.49 28.12
CA LYS A 84 -27.01 20.58 28.72
C LYS A 84 -26.83 21.73 27.72
N ASP A 85 -26.36 21.39 26.52
CA ASP A 85 -26.16 22.32 25.41
C ASP A 85 -26.25 21.59 24.05
N MET A 86 -26.37 22.37 22.97
CA MET A 86 -26.49 21.83 21.60
C MET A 86 -25.33 20.95 21.19
N SER A 87 -24.11 21.20 21.70
CA SER A 87 -22.94 20.41 21.37
C SER A 87 -23.03 18.99 21.93
N ARG A 88 -23.73 18.78 23.05
CA ARG A 88 -24.00 17.46 23.61
C ARG A 88 -25.02 16.70 22.76
N PHE A 89 -26.00 17.39 22.22
CA PHE A 89 -26.96 16.76 21.30
C PHE A 89 -26.29 16.32 19.99
N GLY A 90 -25.57 17.23 19.32
CA GLY A 90 -24.84 16.90 18.09
C GLY A 90 -24.05 18.08 17.52
N ARG A 91 -23.08 17.74 16.64
CA ARG A 91 -22.24 18.73 15.93
C ARG A 91 -22.46 18.73 14.40
N ASP A 92 -23.37 17.89 13.90
CA ASP A 92 -23.77 17.84 12.49
C ASP A 92 -25.07 18.63 12.32
N TYR A 93 -24.93 19.79 11.72
CA TYR A 93 -26.04 20.76 11.50
C TYR A 93 -27.27 20.12 10.83
N LEU A 94 -27.09 19.34 9.75
CA LEU A 94 -28.20 18.77 9.00
C LEU A 94 -28.98 17.75 9.82
N LYS A 95 -28.29 16.89 10.56
CA LYS A 95 -28.91 15.88 11.41
C LYS A 95 -29.55 16.49 12.66
N VAL A 96 -28.86 17.46 13.29
CA VAL A 96 -29.48 18.19 14.42
C VAL A 96 -30.75 18.86 13.97
N GLY A 97 -30.73 19.59 12.84
CA GLY A 97 -31.91 20.23 12.28
C GLY A 97 -33.01 19.24 11.95
N PHE A 98 -32.69 18.08 11.37
CA PHE A 98 -33.67 17.02 11.12
C PHE A 98 -34.39 16.56 12.40
N TYR A 99 -33.63 16.29 13.46
CA TYR A 99 -34.22 15.85 14.71
C TYR A 99 -35.03 16.94 15.41
N THR A 100 -34.46 18.17 15.53
CA THR A 100 -35.13 19.24 16.29
C THR A 100 -36.26 19.93 15.54
N GLU A 101 -36.13 20.13 14.22
CA GLU A 101 -37.09 20.88 13.41
C GLU A 101 -38.15 20.01 12.71
N ILE A 102 -37.81 18.74 12.45
CA ILE A 102 -38.74 17.83 11.76
C ILE A 102 -39.25 16.77 12.73
N LEU A 103 -38.40 15.84 13.20
CA LEU A 103 -38.89 14.67 13.97
C LEU A 103 -39.54 15.07 15.28
N PHE A 104 -38.93 15.96 16.09
CA PHE A 104 -39.49 16.35 17.39
C PHE A 104 -40.75 17.19 17.23
N LYS A 105 -40.81 18.05 16.20
CA LYS A 105 -42.05 18.79 15.91
C LYS A 105 -43.17 17.86 15.46
N GLU A 106 -42.90 16.91 14.56
CA GLU A 106 -43.87 15.91 14.09
C GLU A 106 -44.41 15.06 15.25
N LYS A 107 -43.54 14.64 16.17
CA LYS A 107 -43.89 13.83 17.34
C LYS A 107 -44.39 14.66 18.53
N GLY A 108 -44.46 15.97 18.42
CA GLY A 108 -44.88 16.86 19.52
C GLY A 108 -43.96 16.84 20.74
N VAL A 109 -42.68 16.52 20.54
CA VAL A 109 -41.67 16.46 21.61
C VAL A 109 -41.06 17.85 21.82
N ARG A 110 -41.08 18.32 23.07
CA ARG A 110 -40.41 19.54 23.46
C ARG A 110 -38.90 19.32 23.57
N PHE A 111 -38.11 20.21 22.97
CA PHE A 111 -36.65 20.17 23.05
C PHE A 111 -36.10 21.35 23.83
N ILE A 112 -35.24 21.08 24.81
CA ILE A 112 -34.64 22.10 25.68
C ILE A 112 -33.12 21.92 25.70
N ALA A 113 -32.32 22.99 25.38
CA ALA A 113 -30.90 23.06 25.58
C ALA A 113 -30.57 24.15 26.61
N ILE A 114 -30.26 23.73 27.86
CA ILE A 114 -30.24 24.61 29.04
C ILE A 114 -29.27 25.77 28.86
N ASN A 115 -28.00 25.49 28.59
CA ASN A 115 -26.95 26.51 28.49
C ASN A 115 -27.10 27.45 27.29
N ASN A 116 -27.83 26.99 26.25
CA ASN A 116 -28.10 27.80 25.07
C ASN A 116 -29.38 28.63 25.19
N GLY A 117 -30.16 28.44 26.27
CA GLY A 117 -31.47 29.10 26.45
C GLY A 117 -32.53 28.64 25.44
N ILE A 118 -32.33 27.51 24.77
CA ILE A 118 -33.23 27.02 23.72
C ILE A 118 -34.35 26.21 24.34
N ASP A 119 -35.59 26.56 23.97
CA ASP A 119 -36.80 25.85 24.36
C ASP A 119 -37.80 25.90 23.20
N SER A 120 -38.07 24.76 22.59
CA SER A 120 -38.92 24.67 21.41
C SER A 120 -40.40 25.10 21.62
N GLU A 121 -40.83 25.28 22.86
CA GLU A 121 -42.17 25.88 23.16
C GLU A 121 -42.12 27.40 23.20
N LYS A 122 -40.98 28.02 23.32
CA LYS A 122 -40.82 29.47 23.33
C LYS A 122 -40.40 29.95 21.93
N GLN A 123 -41.33 30.37 21.12
CA GLN A 123 -41.18 30.69 19.70
C GLN A 123 -40.04 31.68 19.37
N ALA A 124 -39.74 32.64 20.25
CA ALA A 124 -38.69 33.64 20.05
C ALA A 124 -37.26 33.08 20.18
N GLU A 125 -37.06 31.92 20.83
CA GLU A 125 -35.76 31.32 21.08
C GLU A 125 -35.40 30.24 20.03
N SER A 126 -36.39 29.76 19.26
CA SER A 126 -36.23 28.71 18.23
C SER A 126 -35.51 29.21 16.96
N ASP A 127 -35.62 30.51 16.63
CA ASP A 127 -35.04 31.09 15.39
C ASP A 127 -33.51 31.13 15.38
N PHE A 128 -32.87 31.03 16.55
CA PHE A 128 -31.42 30.99 16.66
C PHE A 128 -30.79 29.59 16.54
N THR A 129 -31.58 28.54 16.66
CA THR A 129 -31.09 27.14 16.64
C THR A 129 -30.29 26.80 15.36
N PRO A 130 -30.77 27.14 14.15
CA PRO A 130 -30.01 26.91 12.93
C PRO A 130 -28.63 27.63 12.91
N PHE A 131 -28.61 28.87 13.43
CA PHE A 131 -27.40 29.66 13.52
C PHE A 131 -26.37 29.04 14.50
N LEU A 132 -26.80 28.61 15.67
CA LEU A 132 -25.95 27.91 16.64
C LEU A 132 -25.40 26.59 16.06
N ASN A 133 -26.19 25.87 15.31
CA ASN A 133 -25.75 24.64 14.64
C ASN A 133 -24.69 24.93 13.58
N ILE A 134 -24.87 25.97 12.77
CA ILE A 134 -23.88 26.42 11.78
C ILE A 134 -22.59 26.84 12.47
N MET A 135 -22.66 27.60 13.56
CA MET A 135 -21.51 28.03 14.34
C MET A 135 -20.73 26.84 14.94
N ASN A 136 -21.43 25.86 15.49
CA ASN A 136 -20.80 24.65 16.03
C ASN A 136 -20.09 23.83 14.94
N GLU A 137 -20.71 23.70 13.76
CA GLU A 137 -20.08 23.02 12.62
C GLU A 137 -18.85 23.80 12.11
N TRP A 138 -18.99 25.11 11.98
CA TRP A 138 -17.88 25.97 11.57
C TRP A 138 -16.71 25.88 12.56
N TYR A 139 -16.96 25.94 13.87
CA TYR A 139 -15.93 25.80 14.89
C TYR A 139 -15.22 24.45 14.85
N ALA A 140 -15.97 23.35 14.67
CA ALA A 140 -15.38 22.03 14.53
C ALA A 140 -14.50 21.93 13.28
N ARG A 141 -14.91 22.53 12.16
CA ARG A 141 -14.15 22.59 10.92
C ARG A 141 -12.89 23.46 11.07
N ASP A 142 -13.00 24.62 11.67
CA ASP A 142 -11.89 25.54 11.92
C ASP A 142 -10.83 24.90 12.83
N THR A 143 -11.26 24.30 13.94
CA THR A 143 -10.40 23.55 14.85
C THR A 143 -9.67 22.43 14.13
N SER A 144 -10.37 21.65 13.30
CA SER A 144 -9.74 20.59 12.52
C SER A 144 -8.67 21.11 11.56
N ARG A 145 -8.93 22.24 10.88
CA ARG A 145 -7.96 22.89 9.98
C ARG A 145 -6.73 23.40 10.74
N LYS A 146 -6.94 24.04 11.90
CA LYS A 146 -5.83 24.51 12.75
C LYS A 146 -4.95 23.38 13.23
N VAL A 147 -5.53 22.28 13.71
CA VAL A 147 -4.79 21.08 14.12
C VAL A 147 -4.00 20.50 12.95
N GLN A 148 -4.62 20.36 11.76
CA GLN A 148 -3.92 19.88 10.57
C GLN A 148 -2.76 20.79 10.15
N SER A 149 -2.94 22.12 10.21
CA SER A 149 -1.89 23.09 9.90
C SER A 149 -0.70 22.96 10.87
N ILE A 150 -0.96 22.83 12.16
CA ILE A 150 0.11 22.62 13.17
C ILE A 150 0.86 21.31 12.92
N PHE A 151 0.15 20.22 12.63
CA PHE A 151 0.80 18.96 12.30
C PHE A 151 1.63 19.07 11.03
N ARG A 152 1.13 19.76 10.00
CA ARG A 152 1.85 19.98 8.75
C ARG A 152 3.12 20.80 8.96
N ALA A 153 3.04 21.92 9.67
CA ALA A 153 4.20 22.74 10.00
C ALA A 153 5.27 21.93 10.76
N ARG A 154 4.87 21.12 11.76
CA ARG A 154 5.80 20.25 12.47
C ARG A 154 6.44 19.20 11.57
N MET A 155 5.69 18.64 10.62
CA MET A 155 6.23 17.69 9.65
C MET A 155 7.22 18.36 8.68
N GLU A 156 6.94 19.58 8.23
CA GLU A 156 7.83 20.37 7.37
C GLU A 156 9.14 20.76 8.10
N GLU A 157 9.10 20.92 9.41
CA GLU A 157 10.28 21.08 10.28
C GLU A 157 11.04 19.76 10.56
N GLY A 158 10.61 18.64 9.98
CA GLY A 158 11.21 17.32 10.22
C GLY A 158 10.87 16.68 11.58
N LYS A 159 9.96 17.28 12.34
CA LYS A 159 9.56 16.76 13.66
C LYS A 159 8.62 15.57 13.52
N ARG A 160 8.91 14.50 14.25
CA ARG A 160 8.04 13.33 14.30
C ARG A 160 6.73 13.64 15.01
N VAL A 161 5.62 13.47 14.30
CA VAL A 161 4.26 13.70 14.82
C VAL A 161 3.54 12.40 15.22
N SER A 162 4.05 11.26 14.81
CA SER A 162 3.49 9.95 15.17
C SER A 162 3.99 9.47 16.51
N PRO A 163 3.12 8.96 17.41
CA PRO A 163 3.56 8.35 18.66
C PRO A 163 4.23 6.97 18.43
N SER A 164 3.95 6.27 17.34
CA SER A 164 4.50 4.94 17.08
C SER A 164 5.93 5.00 16.56
N VAL A 165 6.76 4.07 17.03
CA VAL A 165 8.15 3.87 16.62
C VAL A 165 8.21 2.63 15.72
N PRO A 166 9.00 2.63 14.62
CA PRO A 166 9.23 1.43 13.84
C PRO A 166 9.90 0.33 14.68
N TYR A 167 9.49 -0.93 14.51
CA TYR A 167 10.14 -2.07 15.13
C TYR A 167 11.62 -2.10 14.76
N GLY A 168 12.51 -2.37 15.70
CA GLY A 168 13.97 -2.23 15.49
C GLY A 168 14.54 -0.93 16.03
N TYR A 169 13.69 0.04 16.38
CA TYR A 169 14.09 1.31 16.99
C TYR A 169 13.34 1.57 18.30
N TYR A 170 13.93 2.40 19.13
CA TYR A 170 13.27 3.00 20.30
C TYR A 170 13.56 4.51 20.36
N ARG A 171 12.77 5.24 21.13
CA ARG A 171 12.98 6.69 21.31
C ARG A 171 14.09 6.96 22.31
N ASN A 172 14.95 7.93 21.98
CA ASN A 172 15.90 8.43 22.95
C ASN A 172 15.15 9.05 24.14
N PRO A 173 15.38 8.57 25.39
CA PRO A 173 14.72 9.12 26.58
C PRO A 173 14.99 10.62 26.80
N LYS A 174 16.17 11.09 26.36
CA LYS A 174 16.58 12.50 26.49
C LYS A 174 16.01 13.37 25.37
N ASN A 175 15.80 12.81 24.18
CA ASN A 175 15.26 13.52 23.02
C ASN A 175 14.23 12.66 22.28
N LYS A 176 12.95 12.87 22.54
CA LYS A 176 11.84 12.08 21.96
C LYS A 176 11.72 12.19 20.43
N GLN A 177 12.44 13.09 19.79
CA GLN A 177 12.47 13.21 18.31
C GLN A 177 13.49 12.27 17.67
N GLU A 178 14.48 11.83 18.42
CA GLU A 178 15.55 10.95 17.96
C GLU A 178 15.18 9.47 18.14
N LEU A 179 15.50 8.67 17.11
CA LEU A 179 15.40 7.21 17.14
C LEU A 179 16.76 6.60 17.34
N LEU A 180 16.84 5.66 18.25
CA LEU A 180 18.03 4.83 18.51
C LEU A 180 17.74 3.40 18.09
N VAL A 181 18.77 2.70 17.60
CA VAL A 181 18.67 1.29 17.19
C VAL A 181 18.54 0.38 18.41
N ASP A 182 17.51 -0.42 18.43
CA ASP A 182 17.35 -1.50 19.41
C ASP A 182 18.12 -2.75 18.95
N LYS A 183 19.09 -3.18 19.74
CA LYS A 183 20.03 -4.25 19.38
C LYS A 183 19.34 -5.58 19.11
N GLU A 184 18.26 -5.92 19.83
CA GLU A 184 17.60 -7.22 19.70
C GLU A 184 16.59 -7.21 18.55
N SER A 185 15.67 -6.25 18.55
CA SER A 185 14.65 -6.18 17.48
C SER A 185 15.23 -5.81 16.12
N SER A 186 16.35 -5.08 16.06
CA SER A 186 17.05 -4.81 14.79
C SER A 186 17.63 -6.06 14.13
N LYS A 187 18.07 -7.06 14.91
CA LYS A 187 18.50 -8.35 14.37
C LYS A 187 17.37 -9.05 13.62
N VAL A 188 16.15 -8.97 14.15
CA VAL A 188 14.97 -9.54 13.49
C VAL A 188 14.65 -8.81 12.19
N VAL A 189 14.74 -7.47 12.18
CA VAL A 189 14.57 -6.68 10.95
C VAL A 189 15.61 -7.10 9.90
N LYS A 190 16.89 -7.15 10.24
CA LYS A 190 17.97 -7.61 9.33
C LYS A 190 17.70 -9.03 8.82
N ARG A 191 17.22 -9.93 9.69
CA ARG A 191 16.86 -11.31 9.30
C ARG A 191 15.71 -11.33 8.28
N ILE A 192 14.68 -10.51 8.45
CA ILE A 192 13.56 -10.41 7.50
C ILE A 192 14.07 -9.99 6.11
N TYR A 193 14.91 -8.96 6.04
CA TYR A 193 15.50 -8.52 4.76
C TYR A 193 16.39 -9.59 4.13
N ARG A 194 17.20 -10.29 4.93
CA ARG A 194 18.02 -11.40 4.45
C ARG A 194 17.17 -12.52 3.85
N LEU A 195 16.10 -12.93 4.53
CA LEU A 195 15.19 -13.97 4.03
C LEU A 195 14.51 -13.57 2.71
N VAL A 196 14.18 -12.27 2.52
CA VAL A 196 13.68 -11.78 1.22
C VAL A 196 14.73 -11.95 0.13
N ILE A 197 15.99 -11.62 0.38
CA ILE A 197 17.09 -11.78 -0.57
C ILE A 197 17.35 -13.26 -0.88
N GLU A 198 17.21 -14.12 0.11
CA GLU A 198 17.25 -15.59 -0.05
C GLU A 198 16.05 -16.15 -0.85
N GLY A 199 15.06 -15.28 -1.20
CA GLY A 199 13.94 -15.62 -2.08
C GLY A 199 12.67 -16.08 -1.36
N TYR A 200 12.60 -16.00 -0.02
CA TYR A 200 11.39 -16.34 0.72
C TYR A 200 10.30 -15.28 0.52
N GLY A 201 9.07 -15.72 0.30
CA GLY A 201 7.89 -14.86 0.27
C GLY A 201 7.47 -14.41 1.66
N VAL A 202 6.71 -13.31 1.75
CA VAL A 202 6.27 -12.73 3.04
C VAL A 202 5.50 -13.71 3.92
N THR A 203 4.75 -14.64 3.34
CA THR A 203 4.03 -15.70 4.08
C THR A 203 5.01 -16.69 4.70
N GLN A 204 5.98 -17.17 3.91
CA GLN A 204 7.01 -18.10 4.39
C GLN A 204 7.87 -17.48 5.50
N ILE A 205 8.21 -16.19 5.35
CA ILE A 205 8.94 -15.45 6.39
C ILE A 205 8.13 -15.37 7.68
N ALA A 206 6.83 -15.07 7.58
CA ALA A 206 5.94 -15.04 8.73
C ALA A 206 5.87 -16.40 9.42
N ASP A 207 5.75 -17.50 8.66
CA ASP A 207 5.74 -18.88 9.18
C ASP A 207 7.06 -19.25 9.88
N ILE A 208 8.21 -18.86 9.29
CA ILE A 208 9.55 -19.08 9.88
C ILE A 208 9.65 -18.37 11.23
N LEU A 209 9.30 -17.07 11.29
CA LEU A 209 9.38 -16.28 12.52
C LEU A 209 8.43 -16.79 13.60
N THR A 210 7.23 -17.27 13.21
CA THR A 210 6.27 -17.90 14.13
C THR A 210 6.81 -19.22 14.69
N LYS A 211 7.36 -20.08 13.84
CA LYS A 211 7.98 -21.36 14.28
C LYS A 211 9.15 -21.14 15.23
N ASP A 212 9.96 -20.14 14.97
CA ASP A 212 11.12 -19.79 15.79
C ASP A 212 10.73 -19.02 17.07
N LYS A 213 9.43 -18.83 17.32
CA LYS A 213 8.89 -18.11 18.49
C LYS A 213 9.53 -16.73 18.68
N VAL A 214 9.63 -15.98 17.59
CA VAL A 214 10.09 -14.59 17.62
C VAL A 214 8.91 -13.70 18.04
N LEU A 215 9.09 -12.83 19.03
CA LEU A 215 8.04 -11.91 19.48
C LEU A 215 7.62 -10.98 18.35
N ILE A 216 6.31 -10.85 18.13
CA ILE A 216 5.76 -9.88 17.18
C ILE A 216 6.04 -8.44 17.64
N PRO A 217 6.08 -7.43 16.74
CA PRO A 217 6.41 -6.05 17.10
C PRO A 217 5.58 -5.46 18.23
N SER A 218 4.28 -5.77 18.32
CA SER A 218 3.39 -5.30 19.39
C SER A 218 3.71 -5.93 20.74
N ALA A 219 3.96 -7.24 20.79
CA ALA A 219 4.31 -7.95 22.01
C ALA A 219 5.69 -7.52 22.53
N TYR A 220 6.66 -7.38 21.60
CA TYR A 220 7.98 -6.88 21.94
C TYR A 220 7.93 -5.48 22.56
N ALA A 221 7.17 -4.57 21.92
CA ALA A 221 7.02 -3.20 22.42
C ALA A 221 6.28 -3.14 23.77
N GLU A 222 5.34 -4.03 24.04
CA GLU A 222 4.64 -4.10 25.33
C GLU A 222 5.55 -4.55 26.46
N ILE A 223 6.46 -5.49 26.20
CA ILE A 223 7.42 -6.02 27.19
C ILE A 223 8.55 -5.02 27.45
N HIS A 224 9.15 -4.47 26.39
CA HIS A 224 10.38 -3.67 26.49
C HIS A 224 10.14 -2.15 26.60
N TYR A 225 8.99 -1.65 26.09
CA TYR A 225 8.68 -0.21 26.02
C TYR A 225 7.23 0.07 26.42
N PRO A 226 6.78 -0.33 27.63
CA PRO A 226 5.38 -0.20 28.04
C PRO A 226 4.88 1.25 28.07
N GLU A 227 5.79 2.20 28.30
CA GLU A 227 5.45 3.64 28.34
C GLU A 227 5.09 4.23 26.97
N ASN A 228 5.62 3.62 25.89
CA ASN A 228 5.44 4.11 24.51
C ASN A 228 4.26 3.43 23.77
N ASN A 229 3.60 2.48 24.40
CA ASN A 229 2.65 1.60 23.73
C ASN A 229 1.20 1.83 24.18
N HIS A 230 0.58 2.91 23.67
CA HIS A 230 -0.81 3.25 24.00
C HIS A 230 -1.86 2.43 23.21
N SER A 231 -1.48 1.77 22.12
CA SER A 231 -2.45 1.11 21.22
C SER A 231 -2.61 -0.39 21.43
N SER A 232 -1.58 -1.09 21.92
CA SER A 232 -1.63 -2.54 22.16
C SER A 232 -2.48 -2.92 23.37
N LYS A 233 -2.45 -2.09 24.43
CA LYS A 233 -3.23 -2.31 25.66
C LYS A 233 -4.75 -2.48 25.44
N LYS A 234 -5.29 -1.98 24.31
CA LYS A 234 -6.72 -2.04 24.01
C LYS A 234 -7.17 -3.29 23.24
N ARG A 235 -6.27 -4.04 22.61
CA ARG A 235 -6.65 -5.14 21.71
C ARG A 235 -6.41 -6.54 22.26
N GLY A 236 -5.62 -6.68 23.33
CA GLY A 236 -5.15 -8.00 23.77
C GLY A 236 -4.27 -8.68 22.71
N ILE A 237 -3.20 -9.31 23.09
CA ILE A 237 -2.37 -10.12 22.19
C ILE A 237 -2.71 -11.58 22.50
N GLU A 238 -3.45 -12.24 21.59
CA GLU A 238 -3.85 -13.63 21.76
C GLU A 238 -2.62 -14.57 21.70
N ASP A 239 -1.77 -14.38 20.68
CA ASP A 239 -0.50 -15.10 20.53
C ASP A 239 0.64 -14.11 20.25
N PRO A 240 1.61 -13.95 21.18
CA PRO A 240 2.71 -13.01 21.05
C PRO A 240 3.75 -13.42 19.99
N TYR A 241 3.66 -14.61 19.42
CA TYR A 241 4.59 -15.16 18.44
C TYR A 241 3.98 -15.32 17.04
N PHE A 242 2.68 -15.06 16.89
CA PHE A 242 2.01 -15.23 15.60
C PHE A 242 2.27 -14.08 14.64
N TRP A 243 3.23 -14.28 13.74
CA TRP A 243 3.55 -13.34 12.68
C TRP A 243 2.55 -13.43 11.52
N THR A 244 2.07 -12.30 11.05
CA THR A 244 1.24 -12.23 9.85
C THR A 244 2.04 -11.76 8.63
N PRO A 245 1.71 -12.22 7.41
CA PRO A 245 2.33 -11.70 6.17
C PRO A 245 2.22 -10.18 6.04
N THR A 246 1.13 -9.60 6.55
CA THR A 246 0.90 -8.15 6.57
C THR A 246 1.93 -7.42 7.44
N THR A 247 2.28 -7.97 8.60
CA THR A 247 3.30 -7.40 9.50
C THR A 247 4.67 -7.41 8.82
N VAL A 248 5.04 -8.53 8.19
CA VAL A 248 6.29 -8.65 7.42
C VAL A 248 6.32 -7.66 6.27
N SER A 249 5.24 -7.58 5.46
CA SER A 249 5.14 -6.61 4.36
C SER A 249 5.28 -5.18 4.85
N TYR A 250 4.63 -4.84 5.96
CA TYR A 250 4.70 -3.51 6.56
C TYR A 250 6.12 -3.13 7.02
N ILE A 251 6.89 -4.09 7.56
CA ILE A 251 8.31 -3.89 7.89
C ILE A 251 9.10 -3.60 6.61
N LEU A 252 8.93 -4.41 5.58
CA LEU A 252 9.66 -4.28 4.32
C LEU A 252 9.35 -2.99 3.54
N GLU A 253 8.21 -2.34 3.77
CA GLU A 253 7.80 -1.09 3.11
C GLU A 253 8.38 0.18 3.75
N LYS A 254 8.97 0.07 4.94
CA LYS A 254 9.40 1.25 5.70
C LYS A 254 10.78 1.73 5.29
N GLN A 255 10.83 2.88 4.67
CA GLN A 255 12.09 3.58 4.34
C GLN A 255 12.84 4.08 5.58
N GLU A 256 12.18 4.11 6.75
CA GLU A 256 12.83 4.45 8.01
C GLU A 256 13.99 3.52 8.36
N TYR A 257 14.00 2.29 7.85
CA TYR A 257 15.13 1.37 8.08
C TYR A 257 16.42 1.79 7.38
N MET A 258 16.33 2.66 6.36
CA MET A 258 17.49 3.31 5.73
C MET A 258 17.97 4.58 6.48
N GLY A 259 17.45 4.83 7.68
CA GLY A 259 17.78 6.02 8.44
C GLY A 259 16.99 7.28 8.06
N HIS A 260 15.91 7.13 7.27
CA HIS A 260 15.09 8.26 6.80
C HIS A 260 13.91 8.52 7.74
N THR A 261 13.53 9.77 7.90
CA THR A 261 12.25 10.12 8.53
C THR A 261 11.21 10.37 7.45
N VAL A 262 10.16 9.54 7.42
CA VAL A 262 9.07 9.64 6.45
C VAL A 262 7.81 10.09 7.16
N LEU A 263 7.30 11.25 6.79
CA LEU A 263 6.16 11.91 7.40
C LEU A 263 5.02 12.05 6.39
N GLY A 264 3.81 12.33 6.87
CA GLY A 264 2.65 12.55 6.00
C GLY A 264 2.06 11.30 5.35
N LYS A 265 2.34 10.07 5.84
CA LYS A 265 1.90 8.80 5.24
C LYS A 265 0.40 8.62 5.08
N THR A 266 -0.40 9.35 5.85
CA THR A 266 -1.86 9.30 5.79
C THR A 266 -2.44 10.70 5.83
N ILE A 267 -3.40 10.95 4.95
CA ILE A 267 -4.09 12.22 4.81
C ILE A 267 -5.55 12.05 5.24
N SER A 268 -6.02 12.94 6.11
CA SER A 268 -7.43 13.00 6.48
C SER A 268 -8.22 13.67 5.35
N VAL A 269 -9.17 12.95 4.77
CA VAL A 269 -9.97 13.44 3.64
C VAL A 269 -11.11 14.33 4.14
N ASP A 270 -11.73 13.93 5.25
CA ASP A 270 -12.89 14.62 5.79
C ASP A 270 -12.90 14.57 7.33
N TYR A 271 -13.17 15.72 7.94
CA TYR A 271 -13.20 15.86 9.40
C TYR A 271 -14.42 15.20 10.05
N LYS A 272 -15.55 15.11 9.33
CA LYS A 272 -16.80 14.50 9.83
C LYS A 272 -16.71 12.99 9.88
N THR A 273 -16.35 12.37 8.76
CA THR A 273 -16.31 10.91 8.61
C THR A 273 -15.02 10.29 9.13
N LYS A 274 -14.00 11.12 9.46
CA LYS A 274 -12.66 10.70 9.87
C LYS A 274 -11.99 9.75 8.87
N LYS A 275 -12.46 9.73 7.61
CA LYS A 275 -11.86 8.93 6.54
C LYS A 275 -10.43 9.39 6.27
N ARG A 276 -9.52 8.42 6.17
CA ARG A 276 -8.11 8.64 5.85
C ARG A 276 -7.77 7.87 4.59
N ARG A 277 -6.89 8.44 3.78
CA ARG A 277 -6.26 7.74 2.65
C ARG A 277 -4.76 7.66 2.83
N LYS A 278 -4.12 6.70 2.17
CA LYS A 278 -2.65 6.69 2.04
C LYS A 278 -2.23 7.90 1.20
N ALA A 279 -1.14 8.52 1.58
CA ALA A 279 -0.48 9.56 0.78
C ALA A 279 0.14 8.93 -0.48
N LYS A 280 0.14 9.68 -1.59
CA LYS A 280 0.90 9.34 -2.79
C LYS A 280 2.39 9.62 -2.55
N ALA A 281 3.26 9.12 -3.43
CA ALA A 281 4.71 9.27 -3.28
C ALA A 281 5.16 10.76 -3.26
N ASP A 282 4.51 11.60 -4.05
CA ASP A 282 4.73 13.05 -4.16
C ASP A 282 4.22 13.85 -2.95
N GLU A 283 3.32 13.27 -2.16
CA GLU A 283 2.76 13.90 -0.95
C GLU A 283 3.56 13.59 0.32
N LEU A 284 4.52 12.66 0.24
CA LEU A 284 5.35 12.27 1.37
C LEU A 284 6.43 13.32 1.65
N ILE A 285 6.65 13.61 2.93
CA ILE A 285 7.75 14.46 3.37
C ILE A 285 8.86 13.55 3.90
N ILE A 286 10.00 13.51 3.19
CA ILE A 286 11.10 12.60 3.49
C ILE A 286 12.36 13.39 3.83
N PHE A 287 12.89 13.16 5.04
CA PHE A 287 14.19 13.66 5.47
C PHE A 287 15.17 12.49 5.47
N LYS A 288 16.24 12.59 4.68
CA LYS A 288 17.25 11.53 4.56
C LYS A 288 18.25 11.59 5.72
N ASN A 289 18.74 10.41 6.14
CA ASN A 289 19.83 10.22 7.09
C ASN A 289 19.62 10.97 8.44
N THR A 290 18.43 10.86 9.00
CA THR A 290 18.06 11.52 10.27
C THR A 290 18.37 10.68 11.51
N HIS A 291 18.65 9.40 11.34
CA HIS A 291 19.00 8.45 12.41
C HIS A 291 19.82 7.29 11.84
N GLU A 292 20.40 6.47 12.70
CA GLU A 292 21.19 5.32 12.32
C GLU A 292 20.37 4.31 11.50
N ALA A 293 20.88 3.91 10.35
CA ALA A 293 20.25 2.92 9.48
C ALA A 293 20.42 1.49 10.02
N ILE A 294 19.34 0.71 10.06
CA ILE A 294 19.39 -0.74 10.32
C ILE A 294 19.73 -1.50 9.05
N ILE A 295 19.23 -1.03 7.92
CA ILE A 295 19.42 -1.62 6.58
C ILE A 295 20.05 -0.57 5.68
N ASP A 296 21.07 -0.94 4.95
CA ASP A 296 21.65 -0.08 3.91
C ASP A 296 20.70 0.08 2.73
N GLU A 297 20.90 1.16 1.95
CA GLU A 297 20.04 1.51 0.83
C GLU A 297 20.05 0.43 -0.26
N GLU A 298 21.18 -0.23 -0.48
CA GLU A 298 21.33 -1.29 -1.47
C GLU A 298 20.48 -2.51 -1.12
N THR A 299 20.59 -2.99 0.12
CA THR A 299 19.78 -4.10 0.65
C THR A 299 18.30 -3.77 0.58
N TRP A 300 17.90 -2.54 0.93
CA TRP A 300 16.50 -2.09 0.85
C TRP A 300 15.98 -2.09 -0.59
N ASN A 301 16.72 -1.47 -1.53
CA ASN A 301 16.35 -1.42 -2.95
C ASN A 301 16.24 -2.82 -3.55
N ASN A 302 17.18 -3.71 -3.23
CA ASN A 302 17.18 -5.10 -3.68
C ASN A 302 15.93 -5.84 -3.16
N ALA A 303 15.60 -5.68 -1.88
CA ALA A 303 14.39 -6.27 -1.31
C ALA A 303 13.11 -5.73 -1.98
N GLN A 304 13.02 -4.40 -2.27
CA GLN A 304 11.85 -3.84 -2.99
C GLN A 304 11.74 -4.40 -4.40
N ARG A 305 12.85 -4.53 -5.13
CA ARG A 305 12.89 -5.12 -6.47
C ARG A 305 12.38 -6.57 -6.45
N LEU A 306 12.88 -7.39 -5.52
CA LEU A 306 12.47 -8.78 -5.38
C LEU A 306 10.98 -8.92 -5.00
N ARG A 307 10.44 -8.00 -4.20
CA ARG A 307 9.01 -7.96 -3.87
C ARG A 307 8.11 -7.60 -5.06
N LYS A 308 8.56 -6.71 -5.95
CA LYS A 308 7.84 -6.38 -7.19
C LYS A 308 7.85 -7.55 -8.17
N THR A 309 8.89 -8.39 -8.12
CA THR A 309 8.99 -9.61 -8.93
C THR A 309 8.04 -10.65 -8.37
N VAL A 310 6.77 -10.67 -8.83
CA VAL A 310 5.73 -11.59 -8.32
C VAL A 310 6.13 -13.04 -8.63
N ARG A 311 6.66 -13.73 -7.64
CA ARG A 311 6.88 -15.17 -7.66
C ARG A 311 5.63 -15.86 -7.12
N ARG A 312 4.64 -16.10 -7.99
CA ARG A 312 3.47 -16.90 -7.60
C ARG A 312 3.89 -18.35 -7.51
N SER A 313 3.79 -18.95 -6.33
CA SER A 313 3.79 -20.42 -6.22
C SER A 313 2.70 -21.00 -7.11
N PRO A 314 2.98 -22.08 -7.85
CA PRO A 314 1.93 -22.80 -8.56
C PRO A 314 0.81 -23.17 -7.58
N LYS A 315 -0.44 -23.18 -8.02
CA LYS A 315 -1.62 -23.50 -7.18
C LYS A 315 -1.57 -24.89 -6.54
N TYR A 316 -0.67 -25.75 -7.00
CA TYR A 316 -0.48 -27.13 -6.56
C TYR A 316 0.98 -27.36 -6.16
N GLY A 317 1.30 -27.11 -4.90
CA GLY A 317 2.28 -27.83 -4.08
C GLY A 317 3.75 -27.85 -4.45
N THR A 318 4.24 -27.17 -5.49
CA THR A 318 5.65 -27.16 -5.84
C THR A 318 6.30 -25.81 -5.57
N THR A 319 7.55 -25.84 -5.11
CA THR A 319 8.37 -24.65 -4.87
C THR A 319 8.53 -23.83 -6.15
N SER A 320 8.37 -22.51 -6.06
CA SER A 320 8.62 -21.65 -7.22
C SER A 320 10.11 -21.74 -7.63
N HIS A 321 10.36 -21.96 -8.93
CA HIS A 321 11.73 -22.03 -9.44
C HIS A 321 12.47 -20.69 -9.23
N PRO A 322 13.78 -20.68 -8.88
CA PRO A 322 14.56 -19.45 -8.63
C PRO A 322 14.50 -18.41 -9.74
N PHE A 323 14.38 -18.83 -11.00
CA PHE A 323 14.29 -17.94 -12.16
C PHE A 323 12.87 -17.39 -12.42
N THR A 324 11.86 -17.83 -11.66
CA THR A 324 10.48 -17.34 -11.85
C THR A 324 10.41 -15.83 -11.63
N GLY A 325 9.89 -15.12 -12.63
CA GLY A 325 9.73 -13.67 -12.61
C GLY A 325 10.95 -12.89 -13.09
N LEU A 326 12.11 -13.55 -13.35
CA LEU A 326 13.31 -12.93 -13.92
C LEU A 326 13.32 -12.97 -15.46
N LEU A 327 12.68 -13.99 -16.08
CA LEU A 327 12.68 -14.14 -17.53
C LEU A 327 11.53 -13.35 -18.16
N ILE A 328 11.87 -12.56 -19.17
CA ILE A 328 10.98 -11.64 -19.88
C ILE A 328 11.04 -11.93 -21.37
N CYS A 329 9.92 -11.85 -22.04
CA CYS A 329 9.82 -11.97 -23.49
C CYS A 329 10.33 -10.70 -24.17
N SER A 330 11.18 -10.82 -25.20
CA SER A 330 11.71 -9.69 -25.97
C SER A 330 10.63 -8.93 -26.74
N ASP A 331 9.56 -9.61 -27.17
CA ASP A 331 8.57 -9.04 -28.09
C ASP A 331 7.42 -8.34 -27.38
N CYS A 332 6.92 -8.97 -26.29
CA CYS A 332 5.75 -8.44 -25.59
C CYS A 332 6.04 -7.92 -24.18
N GLY A 333 7.30 -7.95 -23.71
CA GLY A 333 7.65 -7.55 -22.33
C GLY A 333 7.06 -8.43 -21.22
N GLY A 334 6.22 -9.40 -21.57
CA GLY A 334 5.55 -10.30 -20.63
C GLY A 334 6.49 -11.30 -19.97
N LYS A 335 6.20 -11.70 -18.73
CA LYS A 335 7.00 -12.70 -18.00
C LYS A 335 6.81 -14.08 -18.58
N LEU A 336 7.89 -14.88 -18.59
CA LEU A 336 7.82 -16.29 -18.92
C LEU A 336 7.38 -17.08 -17.66
N SER A 337 6.47 -18.03 -17.86
CA SER A 337 5.98 -18.91 -16.80
C SER A 337 6.75 -20.22 -16.77
N TYR A 338 7.10 -20.66 -15.56
CA TYR A 338 7.70 -21.97 -15.31
C TYR A 338 6.72 -23.10 -15.65
N ARG A 339 7.22 -24.14 -16.26
CA ARG A 339 6.46 -25.33 -16.63
C ARG A 339 7.23 -26.58 -16.23
N GLU A 340 6.58 -27.43 -15.46
CA GLU A 340 7.02 -28.78 -15.17
C GLU A 340 6.64 -29.71 -16.33
N PRO A 341 7.44 -30.76 -16.59
CA PRO A 341 7.05 -31.79 -17.52
C PRO A 341 5.73 -32.42 -17.07
N ALA A 342 4.81 -32.66 -18.00
CA ALA A 342 3.62 -33.43 -17.67
C ALA A 342 4.04 -34.86 -17.34
N GLU A 343 3.53 -35.42 -16.23
CA GLU A 343 3.63 -36.85 -15.94
C GLU A 343 2.80 -37.64 -16.96
N HIS A 344 3.38 -37.90 -18.13
CA HIS A 344 2.80 -38.84 -19.08
C HIS A 344 3.29 -40.23 -18.76
N LYS A 345 2.36 -41.18 -18.63
CA LYS A 345 2.60 -42.60 -18.38
C LYS A 345 3.44 -43.29 -19.46
N GLU A 346 3.64 -42.66 -20.61
CA GLU A 346 4.53 -43.13 -21.68
C GLU A 346 5.46 -41.99 -22.07
N LYS A 347 6.72 -42.05 -21.61
CA LYS A 347 7.78 -41.13 -21.98
C LYS A 347 8.14 -41.26 -23.46
N LYS A 348 7.45 -40.55 -24.32
CA LYS A 348 7.78 -40.50 -25.76
C LYS A 348 8.69 -39.31 -26.10
N TYR A 349 8.84 -38.31 -25.20
CA TYR A 349 9.69 -37.15 -25.38
C TYR A 349 10.27 -36.74 -24.02
N ASP A 350 11.56 -36.46 -24.01
CA ASP A 350 12.30 -35.91 -22.85
C ASP A 350 11.88 -34.45 -22.65
N CYS A 351 10.80 -34.24 -21.91
CA CYS A 351 10.27 -32.90 -21.63
C CYS A 351 11.01 -32.32 -20.44
N ASP A 352 12.10 -31.61 -20.71
CA ASP A 352 12.81 -30.86 -19.67
C ASP A 352 11.95 -29.73 -19.08
N TYR A 353 12.24 -29.37 -17.82
CA TYR A 353 11.71 -28.18 -17.19
C TYR A 353 12.00 -26.92 -18.02
N CYS A 354 11.01 -26.07 -18.23
CA CYS A 354 11.14 -24.93 -19.14
C CYS A 354 10.34 -23.70 -18.71
N PHE A 355 10.69 -22.58 -19.33
CA PHE A 355 9.96 -21.33 -19.24
C PHE A 355 9.32 -20.99 -20.59
N VAL A 356 8.06 -20.53 -20.59
CA VAL A 356 7.27 -20.21 -21.79
C VAL A 356 6.59 -18.86 -21.61
N CYS A 357 6.55 -18.03 -22.66
CA CYS A 357 5.85 -16.74 -22.66
C CYS A 357 4.38 -16.91 -22.27
N GLN A 358 3.91 -16.11 -21.32
CA GLN A 358 2.53 -16.18 -20.82
C GLN A 358 1.52 -15.72 -21.88
N HIS A 359 1.81 -14.69 -22.67
CA HIS A 359 0.93 -14.19 -23.71
C HIS A 359 0.77 -15.21 -24.85
N TYR A 360 1.85 -15.86 -25.26
CA TYR A 360 1.75 -16.98 -26.21
C TYR A 360 0.86 -18.11 -25.68
N ARG A 361 0.99 -18.45 -24.39
CA ARG A 361 0.29 -19.58 -23.78
C ARG A 361 -1.20 -19.33 -23.56
N HIS A 362 -1.55 -18.15 -23.05
CA HIS A 362 -2.92 -17.85 -22.62
C HIS A 362 -3.73 -17.08 -23.65
N ARG A 363 -3.10 -16.38 -24.57
CA ARG A 363 -3.71 -15.50 -25.55
C ARG A 363 -3.11 -15.78 -26.92
N LYS A 364 -3.58 -16.83 -27.58
CA LYS A 364 -3.11 -17.23 -28.90
C LYS A 364 -3.23 -16.05 -29.87
N GLY A 365 -2.11 -15.66 -30.49
CA GLY A 365 -2.03 -14.62 -31.51
C GLY A 365 -1.47 -13.28 -31.06
N THR A 366 -1.24 -13.06 -29.76
CA THR A 366 -0.68 -11.80 -29.25
C THR A 366 0.85 -11.81 -29.15
N CYS A 367 1.49 -12.98 -29.21
CA CYS A 367 2.94 -13.13 -29.19
C CYS A 367 3.36 -14.43 -29.88
N SER A 368 4.60 -14.50 -30.36
CA SER A 368 5.20 -15.72 -30.91
C SER A 368 5.71 -16.66 -29.78
N MET A 369 6.19 -17.85 -30.15
CA MET A 369 6.62 -18.86 -29.18
C MET A 369 8.01 -18.58 -28.61
N HIS A 370 8.06 -17.95 -27.44
CA HIS A 370 9.28 -17.80 -26.64
C HIS A 370 9.35 -18.91 -25.61
N TYR A 371 10.33 -19.76 -25.72
CA TYR A 371 10.55 -20.96 -24.91
C TYR A 371 12.03 -21.19 -24.65
N ILE A 372 12.39 -21.47 -23.40
CA ILE A 372 13.78 -21.79 -23.01
C ILE A 372 13.80 -22.86 -21.91
N LYS A 373 14.74 -23.80 -21.98
CA LYS A 373 14.95 -24.83 -20.96
C LYS A 373 15.62 -24.25 -19.72
N VAL A 374 15.23 -24.73 -18.53
CA VAL A 374 15.86 -24.33 -17.25
C VAL A 374 17.36 -24.58 -17.26
N LYS A 375 17.79 -25.77 -17.74
CA LYS A 375 19.19 -26.13 -17.84
C LYS A 375 19.99 -25.10 -18.66
N THR A 376 19.46 -24.72 -19.83
CA THR A 376 20.09 -23.72 -20.70
C THR A 376 20.20 -22.34 -20.02
N VAL A 377 19.16 -21.91 -19.31
CA VAL A 377 19.21 -20.64 -18.54
C VAL A 377 20.31 -20.71 -17.47
N ASN A 378 20.38 -21.82 -16.73
CA ASN A 378 21.37 -22.01 -15.67
C ASN A 378 22.81 -21.97 -16.24
N GLU A 379 23.06 -22.67 -17.36
CA GLU A 379 24.36 -22.68 -18.04
C GLU A 379 24.76 -21.29 -18.54
N ILE A 380 23.85 -20.56 -19.18
CA ILE A 380 24.09 -19.20 -19.66
C ILE A 380 24.42 -18.27 -18.50
N LEU A 381 23.61 -18.26 -17.44
CA LEU A 381 23.82 -17.38 -16.29
C LEU A 381 25.12 -17.69 -15.56
N LEU A 382 25.42 -18.98 -15.31
CA LEU A 382 26.65 -19.39 -14.66
C LEU A 382 27.89 -18.96 -15.49
N LYS A 383 27.84 -19.19 -16.78
CA LYS A 383 28.91 -18.80 -17.71
C LYS A 383 29.11 -17.27 -17.71
N SER A 384 28.03 -16.52 -17.88
CA SER A 384 28.08 -15.06 -17.92
C SER A 384 28.58 -14.44 -16.61
N ILE A 385 28.15 -14.97 -15.46
CA ILE A 385 28.60 -14.49 -14.15
C ILE A 385 30.10 -14.79 -13.96
N LYS A 386 30.54 -16.00 -14.32
CA LYS A 386 31.97 -16.36 -14.24
C LYS A 386 32.82 -15.47 -15.12
N GLU A 387 32.51 -15.31 -16.40
CA GLU A 387 33.24 -14.49 -17.35
C GLU A 387 33.41 -13.04 -16.85
N ILE A 388 32.31 -12.43 -16.36
CA ILE A 388 32.35 -11.06 -15.83
C ILE A 388 33.19 -10.97 -14.56
N THR A 389 33.05 -11.97 -13.67
CA THR A 389 33.76 -11.99 -12.39
C THR A 389 35.28 -12.18 -12.62
N ASP A 390 35.65 -13.07 -13.53
CA ASP A 390 37.04 -13.34 -13.86
C ASP A 390 37.71 -12.12 -14.53
N PHE A 391 37.00 -11.48 -15.48
CA PHE A 391 37.48 -10.27 -16.13
C PHE A 391 37.68 -9.12 -15.13
N ALA A 392 36.74 -8.91 -14.21
CA ALA A 392 36.85 -7.87 -13.19
C ALA A 392 37.97 -8.13 -12.16
N LYS A 393 38.34 -9.42 -11.93
CA LYS A 393 39.46 -9.80 -11.06
C LYS A 393 40.80 -9.66 -11.76
N GLU A 394 40.88 -9.97 -13.08
CA GLU A 394 42.13 -9.89 -13.86
C GLU A 394 42.59 -8.45 -14.03
N ASP A 395 41.72 -7.53 -14.48
CA ASP A 395 42.05 -6.10 -14.65
C ASP A 395 40.88 -5.19 -14.30
N LYS A 396 40.89 -4.69 -13.07
CA LYS A 396 39.86 -3.80 -12.55
C LYS A 396 39.73 -2.48 -13.32
N GLN A 397 40.87 -1.92 -13.82
CA GLN A 397 40.85 -0.63 -14.52
C GLN A 397 40.32 -0.77 -15.95
N GLU A 398 40.71 -1.82 -16.64
CA GLU A 398 40.22 -2.12 -17.99
C GLU A 398 38.74 -2.52 -17.95
N PHE A 399 38.35 -3.33 -16.97
CA PHE A 399 36.94 -3.64 -16.71
C PHE A 399 36.08 -2.38 -16.59
N LEU A 400 36.49 -1.40 -15.78
CA LEU A 400 35.78 -0.13 -15.60
C LEU A 400 35.66 0.65 -16.92
N LYS A 401 36.71 0.75 -17.72
CA LYS A 401 36.73 1.43 -19.02
C LYS A 401 35.76 0.76 -20.02
N VAL A 402 35.87 -0.56 -20.14
CA VAL A 402 35.04 -1.34 -21.07
C VAL A 402 33.56 -1.28 -20.68
N MET A 403 33.26 -1.42 -19.37
CA MET A 403 31.87 -1.36 -18.90
C MET A 403 31.21 0.00 -19.14
N ASN A 404 31.92 1.09 -18.91
CA ASN A 404 31.39 2.43 -19.18
C ASN A 404 31.12 2.62 -20.69
N LYS A 405 32.08 2.25 -21.55
CA LYS A 405 31.92 2.39 -23.01
C LYS A 405 30.77 1.52 -23.57
N LEU A 406 30.74 0.24 -23.22
CA LEU A 406 29.69 -0.68 -23.66
C LEU A 406 28.31 -0.31 -23.12
N SER A 407 28.25 0.27 -21.92
CA SER A 407 27.02 0.77 -21.34
C SER A 407 26.42 1.89 -22.18
N ASP A 408 27.20 2.83 -22.65
CA ASP A 408 26.72 3.99 -23.40
C ASP A 408 26.24 3.60 -24.81
N GLU A 409 27.02 2.79 -25.56
CA GLU A 409 26.65 2.37 -26.92
C GLU A 409 25.38 1.49 -26.94
N LYS A 410 25.31 0.46 -26.11
CA LYS A 410 24.13 -0.44 -26.06
C LYS A 410 22.90 0.21 -25.45
N ARG A 411 23.08 1.23 -24.63
CA ARG A 411 21.97 2.02 -24.09
C ARG A 411 21.23 2.73 -25.20
N GLU A 412 21.95 3.38 -26.12
CA GLU A 412 21.34 4.13 -27.21
C GLU A 412 20.61 3.21 -28.19
N GLU A 413 21.21 2.09 -28.60
CA GLU A 413 20.57 1.11 -29.50
C GLU A 413 19.27 0.55 -28.90
N LYS A 414 19.29 0.22 -27.61
CA LYS A 414 18.10 -0.29 -26.93
C LYS A 414 17.02 0.79 -26.80
N TYR A 415 17.40 2.01 -26.46
CA TYR A 415 16.47 3.13 -26.35
C TYR A 415 15.70 3.36 -27.64
N GLN A 416 16.39 3.36 -28.78
CA GLN A 416 15.75 3.50 -30.08
C GLN A 416 14.81 2.33 -30.40
N GLY A 417 15.24 1.09 -30.13
CA GLY A 417 14.42 -0.10 -30.33
C GLY A 417 13.15 -0.15 -29.46
N ASP A 418 13.24 0.25 -28.19
CA ASP A 418 12.10 0.29 -27.28
C ASP A 418 11.15 1.46 -27.64
N LYS A 419 11.67 2.58 -28.14
CA LYS A 419 10.88 3.71 -28.66
C LYS A 419 10.07 3.34 -29.89
N GLU A 420 10.66 2.65 -30.86
CA GLU A 420 9.95 2.15 -32.05
C GLU A 420 8.81 1.18 -31.69
N LYS A 421 9.05 0.30 -30.70
CA LYS A 421 8.01 -0.62 -30.21
C LYS A 421 6.87 0.14 -29.55
N LEU A 422 7.18 1.14 -28.71
CA LEU A 422 6.19 1.98 -28.05
C LEU A 422 5.31 2.72 -29.06
N GLU A 423 5.90 3.29 -30.12
CA GLU A 423 5.16 3.97 -31.19
C GLU A 423 4.17 3.02 -31.91
N LYS A 424 4.61 1.78 -32.23
CA LYS A 424 3.73 0.77 -32.87
C LYS A 424 2.57 0.35 -31.97
N LEU A 425 2.84 0.11 -30.68
CA LEU A 425 1.81 -0.28 -29.71
C LEU A 425 0.83 0.85 -29.45
N SER A 426 1.31 2.10 -29.34
CA SER A 426 0.48 3.28 -29.13
C SER A 426 -0.42 3.55 -30.34
N SER A 427 0.11 3.40 -31.58
CA SER A 427 -0.69 3.50 -32.81
C SER A 427 -1.82 2.46 -32.82
N ARG A 428 -1.51 1.20 -32.48
CA ARG A 428 -2.53 0.14 -32.43
C ARG A 428 -3.59 0.37 -31.35
N ASN A 429 -3.19 0.90 -30.19
CA ASN A 429 -4.12 1.25 -29.12
C ASN A 429 -5.08 2.39 -29.54
N ALA A 430 -4.58 3.38 -30.26
CA ALA A 430 -5.41 4.45 -30.83
C ALA A 430 -6.40 3.94 -31.89
N GLU A 431 -5.98 2.99 -32.74
CA GLU A 431 -6.88 2.32 -33.69
C GLU A 431 -8.01 1.56 -32.97
N LEU A 432 -7.68 0.80 -31.92
CA LEU A 432 -8.69 0.08 -31.13
C LEU A 432 -9.67 1.02 -30.45
N THR A 433 -9.22 2.13 -29.91
CA THR A 433 -10.09 3.16 -29.33
C THR A 433 -11.09 3.68 -30.36
N THR A 434 -10.64 3.90 -31.59
CA THR A 434 -11.52 4.33 -32.69
C THR A 434 -12.51 3.22 -33.08
N LEU A 435 -12.08 1.97 -33.13
CA LEU A 435 -12.94 0.82 -33.43
C LEU A 435 -14.00 0.58 -32.36
N ILE A 436 -13.63 0.68 -31.09
CA ILE A 436 -14.54 0.56 -29.94
C ILE A 436 -15.60 1.68 -30.00
N THR A 437 -15.19 2.92 -30.27
CA THR A 437 -16.11 4.06 -30.39
C THR A 437 -17.14 3.82 -31.52
N LYS A 438 -16.68 3.42 -32.70
CA LYS A 438 -17.58 3.07 -33.82
C LYS A 438 -18.51 1.90 -33.51
N LEU A 439 -18.01 0.91 -32.80
CA LEU A 439 -18.80 -0.26 -32.38
C LEU A 439 -19.95 0.18 -31.45
N TYR A 440 -19.67 1.11 -30.51
CA TYR A 440 -20.70 1.70 -29.65
C TYR A 440 -21.73 2.52 -30.44
N GLU A 441 -21.30 3.36 -31.38
CA GLU A 441 -22.19 4.16 -32.23
C GLU A 441 -23.10 3.27 -33.08
N ASP A 442 -22.57 2.24 -33.75
CA ASP A 442 -23.35 1.33 -34.58
C ASP A 442 -24.29 0.46 -33.77
N HIS A 443 -23.92 0.09 -32.55
CA HIS A 443 -24.82 -0.60 -31.62
C HIS A 443 -25.95 0.31 -31.17
N ALA A 444 -25.68 1.56 -30.79
CA ALA A 444 -26.68 2.55 -30.40
C ALA A 444 -27.68 2.87 -31.53
N LEU A 445 -27.21 2.82 -32.80
CA LEU A 445 -28.04 2.98 -33.99
C LEU A 445 -28.82 1.70 -34.39
N GLY A 446 -28.69 0.63 -33.62
CA GLY A 446 -29.38 -0.63 -33.89
C GLY A 446 -28.85 -1.46 -35.05
N LYS A 447 -27.69 -1.11 -35.63
CA LYS A 447 -27.07 -1.81 -36.77
C LYS A 447 -26.41 -3.14 -36.37
N ILE A 448 -26.00 -3.28 -35.11
CA ILE A 448 -25.29 -4.46 -34.60
C ILE A 448 -26.13 -5.11 -33.49
N PRO A 449 -26.50 -6.41 -33.62
CA PRO A 449 -27.18 -7.15 -32.58
C PRO A 449 -26.33 -7.27 -31.29
N VAL A 450 -26.97 -7.21 -30.12
CA VAL A 450 -26.32 -7.28 -28.78
C VAL A 450 -25.29 -8.41 -28.68
N LYS A 451 -25.64 -9.62 -29.12
CA LYS A 451 -24.74 -10.80 -29.07
C LYS A 451 -23.43 -10.62 -29.84
N HIS A 452 -23.47 -9.91 -30.96
CA HIS A 452 -22.26 -9.62 -31.76
C HIS A 452 -21.47 -8.47 -31.16
N PHE A 453 -22.18 -7.46 -30.63
CA PHE A 453 -21.57 -6.35 -29.90
C PHE A 453 -20.77 -6.86 -28.71
N ASP A 454 -21.36 -7.65 -27.81
CA ASP A 454 -20.69 -8.17 -26.62
C ASP A 454 -19.43 -8.98 -26.97
N ARG A 455 -19.50 -9.81 -28.01
CA ARG A 455 -18.35 -10.61 -28.45
C ARG A 455 -17.20 -9.76 -28.99
N LEU A 456 -17.50 -8.80 -29.85
CA LEU A 456 -16.49 -7.90 -30.45
C LEU A 456 -15.91 -6.95 -29.41
N PHE A 457 -16.78 -6.39 -28.56
CA PHE A 457 -16.37 -5.51 -27.48
C PHE A 457 -15.40 -6.21 -26.52
N ASN A 458 -15.76 -7.42 -26.02
CA ASN A 458 -14.88 -8.18 -25.14
C ASN A 458 -13.54 -8.54 -25.80
N THR A 459 -13.52 -8.75 -27.11
CA THR A 459 -12.27 -9.02 -27.84
C THR A 459 -11.38 -7.79 -27.89
N TYR A 460 -11.94 -6.63 -28.26
CA TYR A 460 -11.20 -5.37 -28.36
C TYR A 460 -10.77 -4.84 -27.00
N ASP A 461 -11.63 -4.94 -25.97
CA ASP A 461 -11.33 -4.55 -24.60
C ASP A 461 -10.17 -5.37 -24.04
N THR A 462 -10.17 -6.67 -24.28
CA THR A 462 -9.08 -7.56 -23.87
C THR A 462 -7.77 -7.23 -24.59
N GLU A 463 -7.80 -6.96 -25.90
CA GLU A 463 -6.63 -6.57 -26.68
C GLU A 463 -6.12 -5.21 -26.19
N GLN A 464 -7.00 -4.26 -25.90
CA GLN A 464 -6.65 -2.94 -25.40
C GLN A 464 -5.95 -2.98 -24.04
N GLN A 465 -6.50 -3.74 -23.09
CA GLN A 465 -5.86 -3.94 -21.78
C GLN A 465 -4.46 -4.55 -21.90
N ASP A 466 -4.25 -5.46 -22.85
CA ASP A 466 -2.92 -6.06 -23.08
C ASP A 466 -1.94 -5.06 -23.68
N LEU A 467 -2.40 -4.23 -24.62
CA LEU A 467 -1.59 -3.19 -25.22
C LEU A 467 -1.23 -2.12 -24.18
N GLU A 468 -2.16 -1.72 -23.31
CA GLU A 468 -1.89 -0.76 -22.23
C GLU A 468 -0.82 -1.27 -21.27
N ASN A 469 -0.86 -2.55 -20.89
CA ASN A 469 0.18 -3.16 -20.05
C ASN A 469 1.55 -3.18 -20.75
N GLN A 470 1.59 -3.42 -22.07
CA GLN A 470 2.83 -3.42 -22.85
C GLN A 470 3.37 -1.99 -23.03
N ILE A 471 2.51 -1.02 -23.32
CA ILE A 471 2.85 0.40 -23.40
C ILE A 471 3.48 0.86 -22.09
N GLN A 472 2.83 0.60 -20.96
CA GLN A 472 3.37 0.94 -19.64
C GLN A 472 4.74 0.32 -19.38
N TYR A 473 4.93 -0.94 -19.78
CA TYR A 473 6.24 -1.60 -19.64
C TYR A 473 7.33 -0.87 -20.43
N PHE A 474 7.08 -0.50 -21.68
CA PHE A 474 8.08 0.20 -22.50
C PHE A 474 8.27 1.67 -22.08
N GLU A 475 7.23 2.34 -21.60
CA GLU A 475 7.34 3.66 -20.98
C GLU A 475 8.24 3.63 -19.74
N ASP A 476 8.02 2.67 -18.83
CA ASP A 476 8.85 2.47 -17.64
C ASP A 476 10.32 2.14 -18.00
N GLU A 477 10.54 1.35 -19.06
CA GLU A 477 11.90 1.03 -19.56
C GLU A 477 12.59 2.29 -20.13
N ILE A 478 11.89 3.10 -20.91
CA ILE A 478 12.40 4.35 -21.48
C ILE A 478 12.68 5.38 -20.38
N GLU A 479 11.80 5.53 -19.39
CA GLU A 479 12.04 6.40 -18.24
C GLU A 479 13.24 5.95 -17.42
N SER A 480 13.37 4.64 -17.18
CA SER A 480 14.49 4.05 -16.45
C SER A 480 15.84 4.23 -17.16
N TYR A 481 15.84 4.40 -18.48
CA TYR A 481 17.03 4.64 -19.29
C TYR A 481 17.80 5.88 -18.85
N HIS A 482 17.10 6.98 -18.57
CA HIS A 482 17.70 8.23 -18.11
C HIS A 482 18.16 8.20 -16.65
N GLN A 483 17.58 7.30 -15.83
CA GLN A 483 17.88 7.22 -14.39
C GLN A 483 18.98 6.22 -14.03
N ARG A 484 19.32 5.27 -14.91
CA ARG A 484 20.31 4.22 -14.64
C ARG A 484 21.74 4.71 -14.88
N LYS A 485 22.35 5.35 -13.89
CA LYS A 485 23.81 5.45 -13.82
C LYS A 485 24.39 4.06 -13.54
N VAL A 486 25.37 3.65 -14.34
CA VAL A 486 26.15 2.43 -14.07
C VAL A 486 26.91 2.63 -12.77
N ASP A 487 26.63 1.81 -11.77
CA ASP A 487 27.33 1.85 -10.48
C ASP A 487 28.35 0.69 -10.41
N THR A 488 29.43 0.86 -11.15
CA THR A 488 30.52 -0.12 -11.24
C THR A 488 31.19 -0.38 -9.91
N ASP A 489 31.24 0.59 -9.01
CA ASP A 489 31.85 0.41 -7.68
C ASP A 489 31.02 -0.55 -6.81
N LYS A 490 29.70 -0.48 -6.89
CA LYS A 490 28.82 -1.43 -6.19
C LYS A 490 28.93 -2.83 -6.77
N PHE A 491 29.03 -2.94 -8.09
CA PHE A 491 29.22 -4.22 -8.74
C PHE A 491 30.56 -4.90 -8.34
N LEU A 492 31.64 -4.14 -8.25
CA LEU A 492 32.93 -4.66 -7.79
C LEU A 492 32.88 -5.16 -6.34
N LYS A 493 32.23 -4.44 -5.44
CA LYS A 493 32.00 -4.91 -4.05
C LYS A 493 31.20 -6.20 -3.99
N MET A 494 30.23 -6.38 -4.88
CA MET A 494 29.46 -7.61 -4.97
C MET A 494 30.31 -8.79 -5.46
N ILE A 495 31.21 -8.57 -6.42
CA ILE A 495 32.18 -9.59 -6.90
C ILE A 495 33.08 -10.06 -5.75
N GLU A 496 33.59 -9.16 -4.93
CA GLU A 496 34.44 -9.48 -3.78
C GLU A 496 33.76 -10.40 -2.75
N LYS A 497 32.45 -10.38 -2.69
CA LYS A 497 31.63 -11.23 -1.79
C LYS A 497 31.58 -12.70 -2.23
N TYR A 498 31.68 -12.98 -3.53
CA TYR A 498 31.57 -14.31 -4.11
C TYR A 498 32.88 -14.70 -4.84
N THR A 499 33.77 -15.42 -4.15
CA THR A 499 35.12 -15.74 -4.68
C THR A 499 35.15 -16.98 -5.59
N ASP A 500 34.36 -18.01 -5.27
CA ASP A 500 34.30 -19.26 -6.04
C ASP A 500 32.84 -19.59 -6.42
N ILE A 501 32.58 -19.51 -7.74
CA ILE A 501 31.22 -19.70 -8.27
C ILE A 501 31.19 -21.05 -9.01
N GLU A 502 30.93 -22.14 -8.29
CA GLU A 502 30.74 -23.45 -8.91
C GLU A 502 29.29 -23.66 -9.31
N GLU A 503 28.33 -23.24 -8.45
CA GLU A 503 26.89 -23.37 -8.65
C GLU A 503 26.17 -22.04 -8.39
N LEU A 504 25.03 -21.83 -9.08
CA LEU A 504 24.20 -20.65 -8.86
C LEU A 504 23.28 -20.84 -7.65
N THR A 505 23.54 -20.07 -6.61
CA THR A 505 22.64 -19.99 -5.46
C THR A 505 21.55 -18.93 -5.68
N VAL A 506 20.39 -19.08 -4.98
CA VAL A 506 19.27 -18.12 -5.06
C VAL A 506 19.72 -16.69 -4.69
N PRO A 507 20.50 -16.46 -3.61
CA PRO A 507 21.04 -15.14 -3.32
C PRO A 507 21.88 -14.56 -4.45
N MET A 508 22.79 -15.35 -5.06
CA MET A 508 23.60 -14.91 -6.20
C MET A 508 22.73 -14.49 -7.38
N ILE A 509 21.76 -15.31 -7.77
CA ILE A 509 20.82 -14.97 -8.85
C ILE A 509 20.13 -13.64 -8.56
N ASN A 510 19.66 -13.44 -7.34
CA ASN A 510 18.96 -12.24 -6.94
C ASN A 510 19.86 -11.00 -6.84
N GLU A 511 21.11 -11.16 -6.45
CA GLU A 511 22.08 -10.07 -6.33
C GLU A 511 22.70 -9.69 -7.69
N TYR A 512 23.07 -10.68 -8.52
CA TYR A 512 23.73 -10.44 -9.81
C TYR A 512 22.75 -10.07 -10.93
N ILE A 513 21.57 -10.72 -10.99
CA ILE A 513 20.70 -10.67 -12.16
C ILE A 513 19.48 -9.75 -11.91
N GLU A 514 19.35 -8.75 -12.77
CA GLU A 514 18.17 -7.89 -12.81
C GLU A 514 17.02 -8.57 -13.57
N LYS A 515 17.29 -8.98 -14.81
CA LYS A 515 16.36 -9.69 -15.70
C LYS A 515 17.09 -10.44 -16.80
N VAL A 516 16.39 -11.38 -17.42
CA VAL A 516 16.87 -12.13 -18.58
C VAL A 516 15.83 -12.00 -19.70
N VAL A 517 16.23 -11.41 -20.83
CA VAL A 517 15.36 -11.24 -21.99
C VAL A 517 15.57 -12.40 -22.94
N VAL A 518 14.49 -13.09 -23.24
CA VAL A 518 14.48 -14.30 -24.09
C VAL A 518 13.86 -13.96 -25.43
N HIS A 519 14.66 -14.09 -26.51
CA HIS A 519 14.23 -13.85 -27.89
C HIS A 519 13.61 -15.11 -28.49
N GLU A 520 12.91 -14.95 -29.63
CA GLU A 520 12.40 -16.06 -30.39
C GLU A 520 13.55 -16.93 -30.94
N ALA A 521 13.39 -18.22 -30.85
CA ALA A 521 14.39 -19.15 -31.36
C ALA A 521 14.22 -19.37 -32.87
N THR A 522 15.32 -19.35 -33.61
CA THR A 522 15.39 -19.69 -35.03
C THR A 522 15.94 -21.11 -35.23
N GLY A 523 15.48 -21.83 -36.22
CA GLY A 523 15.91 -23.20 -36.48
C GLY A 523 15.16 -24.25 -35.64
N GLY A 524 15.82 -25.38 -35.36
CA GLY A 524 15.30 -26.44 -34.44
C GLY A 524 14.27 -27.40 -35.02
N ARG A 525 13.91 -27.30 -36.32
CA ARG A 525 13.06 -28.28 -37.01
C ARG A 525 13.87 -29.06 -38.07
N LYS A 526 13.70 -30.37 -38.13
CA LYS A 526 14.32 -31.26 -39.15
C LYS A 526 15.83 -31.16 -39.25
N GLY A 527 16.56 -31.31 -38.12
CA GLY A 527 18.02 -31.37 -38.10
C GLY A 527 18.74 -30.00 -38.23
N LYS A 528 18.04 -28.88 -38.28
CA LYS A 528 18.66 -27.56 -38.22
C LYS A 528 18.99 -27.20 -36.77
N GLU A 529 20.21 -26.68 -36.57
CA GLU A 529 20.66 -26.19 -35.27
C GLU A 529 19.73 -25.11 -34.77
N ARG A 530 19.30 -25.19 -33.51
CA ARG A 530 18.48 -24.17 -32.86
C ARG A 530 19.36 -23.06 -32.32
N LYS A 531 19.18 -21.85 -32.83
CA LYS A 531 19.83 -20.64 -32.32
C LYS A 531 18.82 -19.77 -31.59
N GLN A 532 19.17 -19.31 -30.41
CA GLN A 532 18.32 -18.43 -29.61
C GLN A 532 19.18 -17.38 -28.90
N GLN A 533 18.84 -16.12 -29.10
CA GLN A 533 19.47 -15.02 -28.39
C GLN A 533 18.86 -14.91 -26.99
N VAL A 534 19.72 -14.69 -25.98
CA VAL A 534 19.32 -14.47 -24.58
C VAL A 534 20.17 -13.34 -24.04
N ASP A 535 19.54 -12.24 -23.65
CA ASP A 535 20.23 -11.10 -23.09
C ASP A 535 20.13 -11.12 -21.58
N VAL A 536 21.28 -11.11 -20.90
CA VAL A 536 21.37 -11.11 -19.45
C VAL A 536 21.66 -9.70 -18.96
N TYR A 537 20.77 -9.18 -18.11
CA TYR A 537 20.92 -7.88 -17.48
C TYR A 537 21.38 -8.05 -16.05
N PHE A 538 22.54 -7.49 -15.75
CA PHE A 538 23.11 -7.52 -14.42
C PHE A 538 22.68 -6.30 -13.62
N ASN A 539 22.54 -6.47 -12.31
CA ASN A 539 22.35 -5.37 -11.39
C ASN A 539 23.57 -4.44 -11.46
N PHE A 540 23.33 -3.13 -11.46
CA PHE A 540 24.33 -2.06 -11.48
C PHE A 540 25.05 -1.82 -12.82
N ILE A 541 25.26 -2.83 -13.68
CA ILE A 541 25.99 -2.70 -14.94
C ILE A 541 25.14 -2.95 -16.20
N GLY A 542 23.90 -3.41 -16.05
CA GLY A 542 22.96 -3.62 -17.16
C GLY A 542 23.30 -4.82 -18.06
N ASN A 543 23.03 -4.72 -19.36
CA ASN A 543 23.33 -5.78 -20.33
C ASN A 543 24.78 -5.69 -20.82
N CYS A 544 25.67 -6.51 -20.25
CA CYS A 544 27.06 -6.59 -20.64
C CYS A 544 27.34 -7.93 -21.32
N GLN A 545 27.74 -7.90 -22.58
CA GLN A 545 28.44 -9.01 -23.23
C GLN A 545 29.91 -8.67 -23.24
N ILE A 546 30.75 -9.52 -22.62
CA ILE A 546 32.19 -9.33 -22.62
C ILE A 546 32.69 -9.58 -24.04
N PRO A 547 33.49 -8.65 -24.66
CA PRO A 547 34.14 -8.93 -25.91
C PRO A 547 35.04 -10.16 -25.75
N GLN A 548 34.92 -11.15 -26.65
CA GLN A 548 35.87 -12.28 -26.61
C GLN A 548 37.29 -11.76 -26.86
N LYS A 549 38.30 -12.33 -26.17
CA LYS A 549 39.73 -11.92 -26.34
C LYS A 549 40.15 -11.78 -27.80
N ALA A 550 39.55 -12.52 -28.73
CA ALA A 550 39.78 -12.43 -30.18
C ALA A 550 39.33 -11.11 -30.82
N ASP A 551 38.41 -10.38 -30.20
CA ASP A 551 37.89 -9.10 -30.73
C ASP A 551 38.65 -7.90 -30.15
N MET A 552 39.37 -8.07 -29.02
CA MET A 552 40.22 -7.03 -28.42
C MET A 552 41.55 -6.82 -29.18
N GLU A 553 42.05 -7.86 -29.85
CA GLU A 553 43.29 -7.75 -30.67
C GLU A 553 43.08 -7.09 -32.05
N LYS A 554 41.83 -6.79 -32.43
CA LYS A 554 41.44 -6.19 -33.72
C LYS A 554 40.94 -4.76 -33.65
N ALA A 555 40.97 -4.12 -32.50
CA ALA A 555 40.67 -2.70 -32.40
C ALA A 555 41.93 -1.87 -32.72
N PRO A 556 41.89 -0.93 -33.68
CA PRO A 556 43.02 -0.13 -34.11
C PRO A 556 43.51 0.84 -33.03
#